data_a0ed38aca1290dfba6877bf750d8e0f6
#
_entry.id   a0ed38aca1290dfba6877bf750d8e0f6
#
_cell.length_a   1.000
_cell.length_b   1.000
_cell.length_c   1.000
_cell.angle_alpha   90.00
_cell.angle_beta   90.00
_cell.angle_gamma   90.00
#
_symmetry.space_group_name_H-M   'P 1'
#
loop_
_entity.id
_entity.type
_entity.pdbx_description
1 polymer ?
#
loop_
_entity_poly.entity_id
_entity_poly.type
_entity_poly.pdbx_seq_one_letter_code
_entity_poly.pdbx_strand_id
1 'polypeptide(L)'
;GLVGSEMCIRDRVSVARFYLDFTVEESCGKCTPCRIGNKRLLETLNRITQGCGTEKDLETLSTLGHVIKDTALCGLGQTSPNPVLSTLNNFYDEYLEHVKDKTCRSKQCKALLTYSINPEKCIGCHLCFKHCPADAIIGDVRKPHVIDPNKCIKCGMCMARCKFKAINVC
;
A
#
# COMPACT_ATOMS: atom_id res chain seq x y z
N GLY A 1 1.51 26.84 -4.81
CA GLY A 1 1.58 25.59 -4.07
C GLY A 1 2.32 24.54 -4.88
N LEU A 2 3.09 23.73 -4.22
CA LEU A 2 3.80 22.59 -4.83
C LEU A 2 2.79 21.53 -5.28
N VAL A 3 2.36 21.57 -6.52
CA VAL A 3 1.32 20.72 -7.14
C VAL A 3 1.64 19.22 -7.09
N GLY A 4 2.88 18.83 -6.78
CA GLY A 4 3.27 17.42 -6.63
C GLY A 4 3.20 16.85 -5.22
N SER A 5 3.19 17.70 -4.19
CA SER A 5 3.28 17.25 -2.80
C SER A 5 1.97 16.69 -2.23
N GLU A 6 0.83 17.18 -2.68
CA GLU A 6 -0.48 16.70 -2.18
C GLU A 6 -0.80 15.27 -2.60
N MET A 7 -0.32 14.83 -3.77
CA MET A 7 -0.53 13.45 -4.22
C MET A 7 0.34 12.43 -3.48
N CYS A 8 1.52 12.85 -3.01
CA CYS A 8 2.44 11.98 -2.28
C CYS A 8 2.05 11.78 -0.80
N ILE A 9 1.29 12.70 -0.21
CA ILE A 9 0.96 12.70 1.23
C ILE A 9 -0.35 11.94 1.54
N ARG A 10 -1.02 11.40 0.55
CA ARG A 10 -2.34 10.76 0.75
C ARG A 10 -2.29 9.42 1.48
N ASP A 11 -1.19 8.69 1.39
CA ASP A 11 -0.99 7.42 2.08
C ASP A 11 0.18 7.53 3.06
N ARG A 12 -0.15 7.70 4.34
CA ARG A 12 0.84 7.87 5.41
C ARG A 12 1.64 6.61 5.65
N VAL A 13 1.05 5.44 5.46
CA VAL A 13 1.73 4.15 5.59
C VAL A 13 2.83 4.00 4.53
N SER A 14 2.51 4.33 3.27
CA SER A 14 3.50 4.31 2.18
C SER A 14 4.60 5.36 2.36
N VAL A 15 4.26 6.54 2.89
CA VAL A 15 5.25 7.59 3.19
C VAL A 15 6.21 7.13 4.29
N ALA A 16 5.69 6.58 5.39
CA ALA A 16 6.52 6.03 6.46
C ALA A 16 7.44 4.92 5.94
N ARG A 17 6.92 4.04 5.08
CA ARG A 17 7.68 2.98 4.43
C ARG A 17 8.82 3.54 3.57
N PHE A 18 8.55 4.56 2.76
CA PHE A 18 9.54 5.19 1.89
C PHE A 18 10.71 5.79 2.68
N TYR A 19 10.42 6.54 3.75
CA TYR A 19 11.48 7.10 4.60
C TYR A 19 12.30 6.05 5.32
N LEU A 20 11.65 4.97 5.74
CA LEU A 20 12.34 3.88 6.42
C LEU A 20 13.22 3.08 5.45
N ASP A 21 12.75 2.86 4.22
CA ASP A 21 13.50 2.21 3.14
C ASP A 21 14.80 2.98 2.85
N PHE A 22 14.69 4.30 2.65
CA PHE A 22 15.84 5.18 2.51
C PHE A 22 16.80 5.07 3.71
N THR A 23 16.28 5.04 4.93
CA THR A 23 17.13 4.95 6.13
C THR A 23 17.84 3.59 6.25
N VAL A 24 17.22 2.52 5.80
CA VAL A 24 17.83 1.19 5.75
C VAL A 24 19.01 1.16 4.77
N GLU A 25 18.86 1.81 3.60
CA GLU A 25 19.94 1.93 2.60
C GLU A 25 21.10 2.78 3.11
N GLU A 26 20.82 3.90 3.79
CA GLU A 26 21.82 4.81 4.34
C GLU A 26 22.46 4.35 5.66
N SER A 27 22.02 3.24 6.22
CA SER A 27 22.54 2.72 7.48
C SER A 27 23.98 2.23 7.34
N CYS A 28 24.89 2.78 8.18
CA CYS A 28 26.28 2.34 8.22
C CYS A 28 26.48 0.88 8.74
N GLY A 29 25.43 0.25 9.27
CA GLY A 29 25.42 -1.12 9.74
C GLY A 29 26.16 -1.41 11.06
N LYS A 30 26.71 -0.39 11.75
CA LYS A 30 27.54 -0.60 12.96
C LYS A 30 26.73 -1.08 14.18
N CYS A 31 25.60 -0.44 14.48
CA CYS A 31 24.80 -0.81 15.64
C CYS A 31 23.59 -1.67 15.27
N THR A 32 23.34 -2.68 16.11
CA THR A 32 22.26 -3.66 15.90
C THR A 32 20.87 -3.01 15.84
N PRO A 33 20.49 -2.04 16.70
CA PRO A 33 19.17 -1.44 16.64
C PRO A 33 18.88 -0.81 15.29
N CYS A 34 19.82 -0.06 14.73
CA CYS A 34 19.66 0.54 13.39
C CYS A 34 19.69 -0.54 12.28
N ARG A 35 20.74 -1.38 12.25
CA ARG A 35 20.95 -2.37 11.18
C ARG A 35 19.83 -3.39 11.08
N ILE A 36 19.41 -3.97 12.21
CA ILE A 36 18.40 -5.03 12.24
C ILE A 36 17.01 -4.47 12.49
N GLY A 37 16.88 -3.53 13.44
CA GLY A 37 15.60 -2.98 13.84
C GLY A 37 14.89 -2.25 12.70
N ASN A 38 15.57 -1.35 11.98
CA ASN A 38 14.96 -0.64 10.84
C ASN A 38 14.53 -1.60 9.73
N LYS A 39 15.34 -2.65 9.46
CA LYS A 39 14.97 -3.66 8.48
C LYS A 39 13.70 -4.42 8.90
N ARG A 40 13.55 -4.75 10.17
CA ARG A 40 12.35 -5.40 10.70
C ARG A 40 11.12 -4.48 10.67
N LEU A 41 11.28 -3.20 10.97
CA LEU A 41 10.20 -2.22 10.79
C LEU A 41 9.76 -2.15 9.32
N LEU A 42 10.72 -2.08 8.39
CA LEU A 42 10.44 -2.04 6.96
C LEU A 42 9.73 -3.31 6.47
N GLU A 43 10.16 -4.49 6.89
CA GLU A 43 9.51 -5.77 6.59
C GLU A 43 8.04 -5.78 7.10
N THR A 44 7.81 -5.22 8.29
CA THR A 44 6.46 -5.12 8.86
C THR A 44 5.58 -4.17 8.07
N LEU A 45 6.08 -2.99 7.68
CA LEU A 45 5.35 -2.05 6.82
C LEU A 45 5.07 -2.65 5.44
N ASN A 46 6.01 -3.40 4.87
CA ASN A 46 5.80 -4.11 3.61
C ASN A 46 4.66 -5.13 3.72
N ARG A 47 4.59 -5.91 4.82
CA ARG A 47 3.46 -6.83 5.05
C ARG A 47 2.12 -6.10 5.15
N ILE A 48 2.08 -4.97 5.85
CA ILE A 48 0.86 -4.15 5.98
C ILE A 48 0.41 -3.63 4.62
N THR A 49 1.30 -3.05 3.83
CA THR A 49 0.97 -2.52 2.49
C THR A 49 0.64 -3.61 1.47
N GLN A 50 1.08 -4.85 1.70
CA GLN A 50 0.73 -6.02 0.90
C GLN A 50 -0.57 -6.72 1.34
N GLY A 51 -1.24 -6.21 2.38
CA GLY A 51 -2.47 -6.79 2.89
C GLY A 51 -2.30 -8.01 3.80
N CYS A 52 -1.05 -8.39 4.12
CA CYS A 52 -0.72 -9.49 5.02
C CYS A 52 -0.48 -9.05 6.47
N GLY A 53 -0.68 -7.75 6.77
CA GLY A 53 -0.51 -7.19 8.11
C GLY A 53 -1.55 -7.70 9.11
N THR A 54 -1.16 -7.72 10.37
CA THR A 54 -1.96 -8.09 11.53
C THR A 54 -1.94 -6.99 12.59
N GLU A 55 -2.88 -6.99 13.54
CA GLU A 55 -2.88 -6.00 14.64
C GLU A 55 -1.60 -6.07 15.49
N LYS A 56 -1.02 -7.26 15.65
CA LYS A 56 0.28 -7.44 16.33
C LYS A 56 1.43 -6.71 15.62
N ASP A 57 1.33 -6.53 14.31
CA ASP A 57 2.32 -5.77 13.56
C ASP A 57 2.31 -4.29 13.95
N LEU A 58 1.14 -3.71 14.30
CA LEU A 58 1.04 -2.34 14.78
C LEU A 58 1.69 -2.16 16.14
N GLU A 59 1.49 -3.11 17.05
CA GLU A 59 2.18 -3.13 18.36
C GLU A 59 3.70 -3.27 18.17
N THR A 60 4.11 -4.13 17.24
CA THR A 60 5.52 -4.33 16.91
C THR A 60 6.16 -3.05 16.35
N LEU A 61 5.46 -2.32 15.46
CA LEU A 61 5.93 -1.04 14.91
C LEU A 61 6.16 -0.02 16.02
N SER A 62 5.22 0.10 16.96
CA SER A 62 5.33 1.01 18.10
C SER A 62 6.49 0.63 19.01
N THR A 63 6.49 -0.61 19.51
CA THR A 63 7.49 -1.08 20.49
C THR A 63 8.90 -1.05 19.91
N LEU A 64 9.08 -1.62 18.72
CA LEU A 64 10.40 -1.67 18.09
C LEU A 64 10.88 -0.28 17.67
N GLY A 65 9.98 0.60 17.24
CA GLY A 65 10.30 1.99 16.93
C GLY A 65 10.89 2.73 18.13
N HIS A 66 10.29 2.60 19.31
CA HIS A 66 10.83 3.19 20.54
C HIS A 66 12.17 2.57 20.94
N VAL A 67 12.30 1.25 20.87
CA VAL A 67 13.57 0.57 21.17
C VAL A 67 14.70 1.09 20.27
N ILE A 68 14.47 1.23 18.97
CA ILE A 68 15.49 1.75 18.04
C ILE A 68 15.85 3.17 18.38
N LYS A 69 14.86 4.02 18.63
CA LYS A 69 15.06 5.43 18.98
C LYS A 69 15.94 5.59 20.21
N ASP A 70 15.72 4.78 21.24
CA ASP A 70 16.37 4.89 22.54
C ASP A 70 17.75 4.21 22.59
N THR A 71 18.00 3.22 21.72
CA THR A 71 19.22 2.40 21.79
C THR A 71 20.17 2.57 20.61
N ALA A 72 19.78 3.27 19.53
CA ALA A 72 20.68 3.54 18.42
C ALA A 72 21.79 4.52 18.80
N LEU A 73 23.01 4.28 18.28
CA LEU A 73 24.21 5.00 18.69
C LEU A 73 24.40 6.36 18.03
N CYS A 74 23.67 6.65 16.94
CA CYS A 74 23.83 7.91 16.21
C CYS A 74 22.50 8.53 15.81
N GLY A 75 22.52 9.80 15.39
CA GLY A 75 21.33 10.56 15.02
C GLY A 75 20.50 9.89 13.91
N LEU A 76 21.13 9.26 12.90
CA LEU A 76 20.39 8.54 11.87
C LEU A 76 19.52 7.44 12.45
N GLY A 77 20.10 6.56 13.28
CA GLY A 77 19.36 5.46 13.90
C GLY A 77 18.29 5.95 14.88
N GLN A 78 18.57 6.98 15.68
CA GLN A 78 17.63 7.56 16.65
C GLN A 78 16.43 8.24 15.97
N THR A 79 16.63 8.83 14.79
CA THR A 79 15.56 9.54 14.08
C THR A 79 14.82 8.66 13.06
N SER A 80 15.39 7.56 12.64
CA SER A 80 14.84 6.66 11.61
C SER A 80 13.41 6.17 11.90
N PRO A 81 13.01 5.82 13.14
CA PRO A 81 11.66 5.36 13.41
C PRO A 81 10.64 6.51 13.56
N ASN A 82 11.08 7.78 13.64
CA ASN A 82 10.17 8.90 13.88
C ASN A 82 9.04 9.03 12.84
N PRO A 83 9.26 8.87 11.53
CA PRO A 83 8.15 8.89 10.56
C PRO A 83 7.11 7.79 10.84
N VAL A 84 7.56 6.60 11.22
CA VAL A 84 6.67 5.48 11.55
C VAL A 84 5.88 5.78 12.82
N LEU A 85 6.54 6.18 13.90
CA LEU A 85 5.91 6.50 15.17
C LEU A 85 4.95 7.68 15.05
N SER A 86 5.33 8.73 14.33
CA SER A 86 4.50 9.90 14.12
C SER A 86 3.25 9.57 13.31
N THR A 87 3.39 8.83 12.21
CA THR A 87 2.24 8.44 11.40
C THR A 87 1.35 7.44 12.11
N LEU A 88 1.90 6.51 12.88
CA LEU A 88 1.13 5.57 13.68
C LEU A 88 0.31 6.28 14.76
N ASN A 89 0.90 7.27 15.44
CA ASN A 89 0.21 8.01 16.50
C ASN A 89 -0.89 8.94 15.96
N ASN A 90 -0.67 9.61 14.83
CA ASN A 90 -1.60 10.61 14.31
C ASN A 90 -2.63 10.06 13.32
N PHE A 91 -2.37 8.90 12.70
CA PHE A 91 -3.20 8.30 11.64
C PHE A 91 -3.39 6.80 11.87
N TYR A 92 -3.63 6.42 13.12
CA TYR A 92 -3.79 5.02 13.52
C TYR A 92 -4.93 4.30 12.76
N ASP A 93 -6.01 5.02 12.47
CA ASP A 93 -7.14 4.53 11.67
C ASP A 93 -6.74 4.11 10.25
N GLU A 94 -5.83 4.82 9.59
CA GLU A 94 -5.34 4.40 8.28
C GLU A 94 -4.57 3.07 8.35
N TYR A 95 -3.81 2.85 9.42
CA TYR A 95 -3.14 1.58 9.65
C TYR A 95 -4.13 0.45 9.94
N LEU A 96 -5.17 0.73 10.73
CA LEU A 96 -6.23 -0.25 10.99
C LEU A 96 -6.98 -0.64 9.71
N GLU A 97 -7.31 0.31 8.83
CA GLU A 97 -7.92 0.01 7.54
C GLU A 97 -7.06 -0.93 6.70
N HIS A 98 -5.74 -0.69 6.63
CA HIS A 98 -4.83 -1.58 5.93
C HIS A 98 -4.77 -2.98 6.52
N VAL A 99 -4.89 -3.10 7.85
CA VAL A 99 -4.76 -4.36 8.58
C VAL A 99 -6.08 -5.12 8.66
N LYS A 100 -7.19 -4.45 9.05
CA LYS A 100 -8.52 -5.06 9.26
C LYS A 100 -9.30 -5.16 7.97
N ASP A 101 -9.49 -4.02 7.30
CA ASP A 101 -10.39 -3.92 6.15
C ASP A 101 -9.69 -4.33 4.85
N LYS A 102 -8.36 -4.48 4.89
CA LYS A 102 -7.53 -4.77 3.71
C LYS A 102 -7.76 -3.77 2.58
N THR A 103 -8.01 -2.52 2.93
CA THR A 103 -8.27 -1.42 2.00
C THR A 103 -7.24 -0.31 2.16
N CYS A 104 -7.01 0.43 1.10
CA CYS A 104 -6.16 1.60 1.11
C CYS A 104 -6.98 2.81 0.64
N ARG A 105 -7.31 3.71 1.54
CA ARG A 105 -8.12 4.92 1.28
C ARG A 105 -7.53 5.79 0.16
N SER A 106 -6.21 5.87 0.09
CA SER A 106 -5.49 6.64 -0.93
C SER A 106 -5.29 5.90 -2.26
N LYS A 107 -5.61 4.59 -2.32
CA LYS A 107 -5.45 3.74 -3.51
C LYS A 107 -4.01 3.63 -4.03
N GLN A 108 -3.01 3.82 -3.16
CA GLN A 108 -1.60 3.69 -3.51
C GLN A 108 -1.08 2.25 -3.33
N CYS A 109 -1.60 1.52 -2.34
CA CYS A 109 -1.19 0.16 -2.04
C CYS A 109 -1.81 -0.82 -3.05
N LYS A 110 -1.10 -1.09 -4.15
CA LYS A 110 -1.60 -1.93 -5.26
C LYS A 110 -2.14 -3.29 -4.80
N ALA A 111 -1.54 -3.88 -3.78
CA ALA A 111 -1.99 -5.17 -3.25
C ALA A 111 -3.37 -5.11 -2.57
N LEU A 112 -3.79 -3.94 -2.11
CA LEU A 112 -5.08 -3.72 -1.43
C LEU A 112 -6.17 -3.22 -2.39
N LEU A 113 -5.84 -2.90 -3.65
CA LEU A 113 -6.84 -2.44 -4.62
C LEU A 113 -7.76 -3.58 -5.04
N THR A 114 -9.04 -3.28 -5.11
CA THR A 114 -10.05 -4.17 -5.67
C THR A 114 -10.71 -3.50 -6.87
N TYR A 115 -10.66 -4.15 -8.01
CA TYR A 115 -11.29 -3.67 -9.24
C TYR A 115 -12.65 -4.34 -9.44
N SER A 116 -13.68 -3.55 -9.67
CA SER A 116 -15.03 -4.03 -9.96
C SER A 116 -15.59 -3.34 -11.21
N ILE A 117 -16.49 -4.01 -11.94
CA ILE A 117 -17.17 -3.46 -13.09
C ILE A 117 -18.62 -3.15 -12.70
N ASN A 118 -19.03 -1.89 -12.88
CA ASN A 118 -20.42 -1.49 -12.69
C ASN A 118 -21.25 -2.03 -13.86
N PRO A 119 -22.22 -2.93 -13.62
CA PRO A 119 -23.03 -3.52 -14.66
C PRO A 119 -23.92 -2.51 -15.42
N GLU A 120 -24.35 -1.42 -14.74
CA GLU A 120 -25.20 -0.39 -15.35
C GLU A 120 -24.45 0.46 -16.40
N LYS A 121 -23.14 0.67 -16.17
CA LYS A 121 -22.30 1.45 -17.09
C LYS A 121 -21.60 0.58 -18.13
N CYS A 122 -21.56 -0.72 -17.92
CA CYS A 122 -20.87 -1.65 -18.80
C CYS A 122 -21.74 -2.08 -19.98
N ILE A 123 -21.40 -1.66 -21.18
CA ILE A 123 -22.10 -2.03 -22.40
C ILE A 123 -21.61 -3.33 -23.06
N GLY A 124 -20.64 -4.02 -22.44
CA GLY A 124 -20.11 -5.27 -22.98
C GLY A 124 -19.25 -5.10 -24.26
N CYS A 125 -18.49 -4.00 -24.38
CA CYS A 125 -17.64 -3.72 -25.54
C CYS A 125 -16.41 -4.63 -25.69
N HIS A 126 -16.14 -5.49 -24.71
CA HIS A 126 -15.07 -6.51 -24.72
C HIS A 126 -13.64 -5.97 -24.77
N LEU A 127 -13.44 -4.64 -24.69
CA LEU A 127 -12.10 -4.05 -24.73
C LEU A 127 -11.25 -4.41 -23.52
N CYS A 128 -11.83 -4.34 -22.32
CA CYS A 128 -11.14 -4.69 -21.08
C CYS A 128 -10.71 -6.17 -21.06
N PHE A 129 -11.54 -7.07 -21.59
CA PHE A 129 -11.23 -8.49 -21.73
C PHE A 129 -10.00 -8.72 -22.62
N LYS A 130 -9.99 -8.14 -23.83
CA LYS A 130 -8.89 -8.30 -24.80
C LYS A 130 -7.54 -7.77 -24.30
N HIS A 131 -7.55 -6.81 -23.38
CA HIS A 131 -6.33 -6.18 -22.87
C HIS A 131 -5.97 -6.64 -21.44
N CYS A 132 -6.64 -7.65 -20.92
CA CYS A 132 -6.31 -8.18 -19.60
C CYS A 132 -5.14 -9.16 -19.72
N PRO A 133 -3.94 -8.85 -19.16
CA PRO A 133 -2.79 -9.74 -19.27
C PRO A 133 -2.91 -11.00 -18.38
N ALA A 134 -3.86 -11.01 -17.46
CA ALA A 134 -4.08 -12.11 -16.52
C ALA A 134 -5.38 -12.90 -16.80
N ASP A 135 -6.08 -12.59 -17.92
CA ASP A 135 -7.37 -13.19 -18.27
C ASP A 135 -8.38 -13.25 -17.11
N ALA A 136 -8.31 -12.21 -16.25
CA ALA A 136 -9.13 -12.10 -15.05
C ALA A 136 -10.54 -11.56 -15.32
N ILE A 137 -10.88 -11.21 -16.55
CA ILE A 137 -12.18 -10.63 -16.90
C ILE A 137 -13.01 -11.68 -17.62
N ILE A 138 -14.23 -11.87 -17.13
CA ILE A 138 -15.18 -12.87 -17.67
C ILE A 138 -16.42 -12.12 -18.16
N GLY A 139 -16.93 -12.50 -19.31
CA GLY A 139 -18.16 -11.95 -19.87
C GLY A 139 -18.24 -12.08 -21.39
N ASP A 140 -19.46 -12.02 -21.92
CA ASP A 140 -19.75 -12.10 -23.34
C ASP A 140 -19.86 -10.69 -23.95
N VAL A 141 -19.73 -10.62 -25.28
CA VAL A 141 -19.98 -9.38 -26.04
C VAL A 141 -21.43 -8.94 -25.85
N ARG A 142 -21.64 -7.65 -25.60
CA ARG A 142 -22.94 -7.02 -25.29
C ARG A 142 -23.56 -7.42 -23.95
N LYS A 143 -22.81 -8.09 -23.06
CA LYS A 143 -23.21 -8.33 -21.67
C LYS A 143 -22.22 -7.66 -20.71
N PRO A 144 -22.65 -7.28 -19.51
CA PRO A 144 -21.73 -6.76 -18.50
C PRO A 144 -20.64 -7.78 -18.17
N HIS A 145 -19.38 -7.31 -18.10
CA HIS A 145 -18.26 -8.16 -17.73
C HIS A 145 -18.07 -8.14 -16.22
N VAL A 146 -17.41 -9.18 -15.70
CA VAL A 146 -17.05 -9.31 -14.28
C VAL A 146 -15.54 -9.54 -14.15
N ILE A 147 -14.92 -9.00 -13.11
CA ILE A 147 -13.50 -9.24 -12.81
C ILE A 147 -13.41 -10.32 -11.74
N ASP A 148 -12.64 -11.37 -12.02
CA ASP A 148 -12.28 -12.39 -11.02
C ASP A 148 -11.16 -11.84 -10.12
N PRO A 149 -11.43 -11.60 -8.82
CA PRO A 149 -10.43 -11.03 -7.92
C PRO A 149 -9.23 -11.94 -7.69
N ASN A 150 -9.39 -13.27 -7.85
CA ASN A 150 -8.33 -14.25 -7.61
C ASN A 150 -7.31 -14.26 -8.77
N LYS A 151 -7.75 -13.97 -10.00
CA LYS A 151 -6.88 -13.92 -11.16
C LYS A 151 -6.34 -12.51 -11.43
N CYS A 152 -6.96 -11.48 -10.84
CA CYS A 152 -6.63 -10.10 -11.13
C CYS A 152 -5.27 -9.70 -10.51
N ILE A 153 -4.31 -9.36 -11.36
CA ILE A 153 -2.98 -8.85 -10.95
C ILE A 153 -2.97 -7.35 -10.62
N LYS A 154 -4.14 -6.72 -10.61
CA LYS A 154 -4.34 -5.31 -10.18
C LYS A 154 -3.52 -4.29 -11.00
N CYS A 155 -3.28 -4.54 -12.27
CA CYS A 155 -2.46 -3.71 -13.16
C CYS A 155 -3.14 -2.42 -13.64
N GLY A 156 -4.47 -2.28 -13.51
CA GLY A 156 -5.22 -1.08 -13.92
C GLY A 156 -5.47 -0.93 -15.44
N MET A 157 -4.99 -1.84 -16.28
CA MET A 157 -5.15 -1.75 -17.74
C MET A 157 -6.61 -1.70 -18.18
N CYS A 158 -7.48 -2.46 -17.54
CA CYS A 158 -8.91 -2.46 -17.81
C CYS A 158 -9.53 -1.07 -17.60
N MET A 159 -9.16 -0.39 -16.50
CA MET A 159 -9.64 0.97 -16.19
C MET A 159 -9.16 1.98 -17.24
N ALA A 160 -7.88 1.92 -17.62
CA ALA A 160 -7.29 2.82 -18.61
C ALA A 160 -7.94 2.67 -20.01
N ARG A 161 -8.41 1.45 -20.34
CA ARG A 161 -9.03 1.15 -21.64
C ARG A 161 -10.55 1.31 -21.67
N CYS A 162 -11.20 1.48 -20.51
CA CYS A 162 -12.66 1.60 -20.44
C CYS A 162 -13.12 3.01 -20.82
N LYS A 163 -13.63 3.18 -22.05
CA LYS A 163 -14.20 4.44 -22.53
C LYS A 163 -15.46 4.88 -21.75
N PHE A 164 -16.18 3.93 -21.17
CA PHE A 164 -17.45 4.16 -20.47
C PHE A 164 -17.26 4.40 -18.95
N LYS A 165 -16.01 4.40 -18.47
CA LYS A 165 -15.69 4.57 -17.04
C LYS A 165 -16.53 3.65 -16.15
N ALA A 166 -16.78 2.42 -16.63
CA ALA A 166 -17.56 1.42 -15.91
C ALA A 166 -16.74 0.68 -14.82
N ILE A 167 -15.44 0.92 -14.70
CA ILE A 167 -14.56 0.23 -13.76
C ILE A 167 -14.31 1.10 -12.56
N ASN A 168 -14.68 0.58 -11.40
CA ASN A 168 -14.44 1.18 -10.09
C ASN A 168 -13.23 0.55 -9.43
N VAL A 169 -12.54 1.35 -8.60
CA VAL A 169 -11.42 0.91 -7.76
C VAL A 169 -11.74 1.25 -6.32
N CYS A 170 -11.73 0.25 -5.48
CA CYS A 170 -11.87 0.37 -4.03
C CYS A 170 -10.58 -0.03 -3.35
#